data_1dd9cfd5f07e9bca458ea5fe11811e07
#
_entry.id   1dd9cfd5f07e9bca458ea5fe11811e07
#
_cell.length_a   1.000
_cell.length_b   1.000
_cell.length_c   1.000
_cell.angle_alpha   90.00
_cell.angle_beta   90.00
_cell.angle_gamma   90.00
#
_symmetry.space_group_name_H-M   'P 1'
#
loop_
_entity.id
_entity.type
_entity.pdbx_description
1 polymer ?
#
loop_
_entity_poly.entity_id
_entity_poly.type
_entity_poly.pdbx_seq_one_letter_code
_entity_poly.pdbx_strand_id
1 'polypeptide(L)' 'ADYPDWMNQKLYCDHTPLSEVCAEIERTFGISIEFANPSLNDITVTGVIDAQDLKTVLSTLSLLTQHEFKLDGDTCIII' A
#
# COMPACT_ATOMS: atom_id res chain seq x y z
N ALA A 1 1.80 -10.67 -17.99
CA ALA A 1 2.07 -9.33 -17.60
C ALA A 1 2.95 -9.32 -16.39
N ASP A 2 3.92 -8.46 -16.39
CA ASP A 2 4.96 -8.49 -15.41
C ASP A 2 4.79 -7.45 -14.33
N TYR A 3 3.69 -6.77 -14.36
CA TYR A 3 3.41 -5.77 -13.36
C TYR A 3 2.03 -6.01 -12.80
N PRO A 4 1.70 -5.35 -11.70
CA PRO A 4 0.43 -5.56 -11.03
C PRO A 4 -0.72 -5.42 -12.01
N ASP A 5 -1.63 -6.36 -11.92
CA ASP A 5 -2.74 -6.40 -12.84
C ASP A 5 -3.88 -5.53 -12.32
N TRP A 6 -3.77 -4.25 -12.63
CA TRP A 6 -4.78 -3.30 -12.19
C TRP A 6 -6.12 -3.50 -12.89
N MET A 7 -6.15 -4.28 -13.95
CA MET A 7 -7.41 -4.54 -14.63
C MET A 7 -8.41 -5.27 -13.76
N ASN A 8 -7.90 -6.09 -12.84
CA ASN A 8 -8.73 -6.76 -11.86
C ASN A 8 -8.76 -6.04 -10.54
N GLN A 9 -8.20 -4.84 -10.50
CA GLN A 9 -8.15 -4.03 -9.29
C GLN A 9 -7.50 -4.78 -8.14
N LYS A 10 -6.44 -5.50 -8.45
CA LYS A 10 -5.67 -6.24 -7.45
C LYS A 10 -4.18 -6.00 -7.67
N LEU A 11 -3.48 -5.85 -6.58
CA LEU A 11 -2.04 -5.67 -6.60
C LEU A 11 -1.39 -6.93 -6.05
N TYR A 12 -0.58 -7.57 -6.89
CA TYR A 12 0.12 -8.79 -6.50
C TYR A 12 1.51 -8.40 -6.00
N CYS A 13 1.81 -8.80 -4.78
CA CYS A 13 3.06 -8.49 -4.13
C CYS A 13 3.81 -9.76 -3.80
N ASP A 14 5.11 -9.76 -4.06
CA ASP A 14 5.98 -10.89 -3.74
C ASP A 14 7.27 -10.32 -3.17
N HIS A 15 7.34 -10.26 -1.83
CA HIS A 15 8.46 -9.65 -1.11
C HIS A 15 8.71 -8.23 -1.61
N THR A 16 7.63 -7.52 -1.92
CA THR A 16 7.73 -6.17 -2.45
C THR A 16 7.95 -5.19 -1.31
N PRO A 17 8.96 -4.32 -1.41
CA PRO A 17 9.17 -3.31 -0.36
C PRO A 17 7.93 -2.46 -0.17
N LEU A 18 7.61 -2.17 1.07
CA LEU A 18 6.43 -1.36 1.38
C LEU A 18 6.48 -0.01 0.68
N SER A 19 7.67 0.56 0.55
CA SER A 19 7.82 1.84 -0.14
C SER A 19 7.38 1.76 -1.60
N GLU A 20 7.64 0.64 -2.27
CA GLU A 20 7.21 0.48 -3.65
C GLU A 20 5.70 0.29 -3.73
N VAL A 21 5.13 -0.48 -2.82
CA VAL A 21 3.68 -0.65 -2.76
C VAL A 21 3.01 0.70 -2.54
N CYS A 22 3.55 1.49 -1.63
CA CYS A 22 3.01 2.82 -1.37
C CYS A 22 3.13 3.73 -2.58
N ALA A 23 4.24 3.64 -3.31
CA ALA A 23 4.41 4.45 -4.52
C ALA A 23 3.34 4.12 -5.57
N GLU A 24 3.02 2.85 -5.71
CA GLU A 24 1.97 2.43 -6.63
C GLU A 24 0.60 2.96 -6.20
N ILE A 25 0.33 2.92 -4.91
CA ILE A 25 -0.94 3.42 -4.38
C ILE A 25 -1.03 4.93 -4.58
N GLU A 26 0.06 5.64 -4.31
CA GLU A 26 0.09 7.09 -4.52
C GLU A 26 -0.23 7.44 -5.95
N ARG A 27 0.35 6.70 -6.89
CA ARG A 27 0.16 6.95 -8.30
C ARG A 27 -1.26 6.62 -8.75
N THR A 28 -1.79 5.52 -8.24
CA THR A 28 -3.11 5.03 -8.65
C THR A 28 -4.23 5.89 -8.09
N PHE A 29 -4.12 6.30 -6.84
CA PHE A 29 -5.19 7.02 -6.16
C PHE A 29 -4.93 8.52 -6.03
N GLY A 30 -3.74 8.98 -6.39
CA GLY A 30 -3.42 10.40 -6.33
C GLY A 30 -3.30 10.94 -4.92
N ILE A 31 -2.76 10.14 -4.00
CA ILE A 31 -2.58 10.54 -2.62
C ILE A 31 -1.10 10.54 -2.27
N SER A 32 -0.79 11.05 -1.07
CA SER A 32 0.55 10.99 -0.52
C SER A 32 0.58 10.00 0.63
N ILE A 33 1.65 9.22 0.73
CA ILE A 33 1.83 8.29 1.83
C ILE A 33 3.12 8.63 2.54
N GLU A 34 3.07 8.76 3.85
CA GLU A 34 4.23 9.08 4.66
C GLU A 34 4.42 8.03 5.72
N PHE A 35 5.67 7.76 6.04
CA PHE A 35 6.03 6.80 7.09
C PHE A 35 6.38 7.58 8.35
N ALA A 36 5.67 7.29 9.43
CA ALA A 36 5.97 7.91 10.71
C ALA A 36 7.30 7.42 11.28
N ASN A 37 7.72 6.22 10.88
CA ASN A 37 8.95 5.62 11.37
C ASN A 37 9.77 5.12 10.17
N PRO A 38 11.03 5.57 10.03
CA PRO A 38 11.85 5.16 8.88
C PRO A 38 12.08 3.65 8.79
N SER A 39 12.02 2.94 9.90
CA SER A 39 12.22 1.50 9.86
C SER A 39 11.10 0.78 9.10
N LEU A 40 9.99 1.43 8.85
CA LEU A 40 8.91 0.85 8.05
C LEU A 40 9.33 0.63 6.60
N ASN A 41 10.36 1.32 6.14
CA ASN A 41 10.87 1.12 4.78
C ASN A 41 11.46 -0.27 4.56
N ASP A 42 11.82 -0.96 5.62
CA ASP A 42 12.42 -2.30 5.52
C ASP A 42 11.38 -3.40 5.44
N ILE A 43 10.11 -3.06 5.55
CA ILE A 43 9.04 -4.03 5.53
C ILE A 43 8.79 -4.44 4.08
N THR A 44 8.62 -5.75 3.87
CA THR A 44 8.19 -6.26 2.59
C THR A 44 6.77 -6.81 2.71
N VAL A 45 6.08 -6.81 1.59
CA VAL A 45 4.69 -7.26 1.52
C VAL A 45 4.61 -8.44 0.57
N THR A 46 3.94 -9.49 1.00
CA THR A 46 3.68 -10.65 0.15
C THR A 46 2.20 -10.95 0.21
N GLY A 47 1.59 -11.10 -0.95
CA GLY A 47 0.19 -11.44 -1.03
C GLY A 47 -0.54 -10.61 -2.08
N VAL A 48 -1.87 -10.74 -2.06
CA VAL A 48 -2.72 -10.02 -3.00
C VAL A 48 -3.47 -8.94 -2.26
N ILE A 49 -3.38 -7.72 -2.78
CA ILE A 49 -4.06 -6.57 -2.19
C ILE A 49 -5.22 -6.21 -3.10
N ASP A 50 -6.42 -6.17 -2.52
CA ASP A 50 -7.60 -5.76 -3.26
C ASP A 50 -7.58 -4.24 -3.37
N ALA A 51 -7.52 -3.73 -4.58
CA ALA A 51 -7.35 -2.31 -4.83
C ALA A 51 -8.59 -1.67 -5.44
N GLN A 52 -9.77 -2.15 -5.08
CA GLN A 52 -11.01 -1.61 -5.59
C GLN A 52 -11.23 -0.16 -5.14
N ASP A 53 -10.90 0.12 -3.91
CA ASP A 53 -10.96 1.48 -3.39
C ASP A 53 -9.85 1.69 -2.38
N LEU A 54 -9.60 2.96 -2.07
CA LEU A 54 -8.49 3.32 -1.22
C LEU A 54 -8.61 2.72 0.18
N LYS A 55 -9.81 2.74 0.74
CA LYS A 55 -10.00 2.22 2.09
C LYS A 55 -9.70 0.73 2.15
N THR A 56 -10.15 -0.02 1.15
CA THR A 56 -9.89 -1.45 1.09
C THR A 56 -8.39 -1.72 0.98
N VAL A 57 -7.70 -0.97 0.15
CA VAL A 57 -6.25 -1.11 -0.01
C VAL A 57 -5.55 -0.88 1.33
N LEU A 58 -5.89 0.20 1.99
CA LEU A 58 -5.24 0.55 3.25
C LEU A 58 -5.55 -0.45 4.34
N SER A 59 -6.78 -0.94 4.39
CA SER A 59 -7.15 -1.97 5.36
C SER A 59 -6.37 -3.26 5.13
N THR A 60 -6.24 -3.67 3.88
CA THR A 60 -5.49 -4.87 3.54
C THR A 60 -4.02 -4.71 3.93
N LEU A 61 -3.43 -3.57 3.60
CA LEU A 61 -2.03 -3.33 3.96
C LEU A 61 -1.84 -3.29 5.47
N SER A 62 -2.79 -2.71 6.18
CA SER A 62 -2.73 -2.68 7.63
C SER A 62 -2.69 -4.09 8.21
N LEU A 63 -3.49 -5.00 7.67
CA LEU A 63 -3.49 -6.38 8.10
C LEU A 63 -2.19 -7.09 7.74
N LEU A 64 -1.69 -6.87 6.54
CA LEU A 64 -0.50 -7.57 6.07
C LEU A 64 0.77 -7.09 6.79
N THR A 65 0.85 -5.83 7.11
CA THR A 65 2.03 -5.24 7.74
C THR A 65 1.92 -5.15 9.24
N GLN A 66 0.70 -5.30 9.78
CA GLN A 66 0.42 -5.13 11.21
C GLN A 66 0.79 -3.73 11.70
N HIS A 67 0.61 -2.76 10.84
CA HIS A 67 0.78 -1.35 11.17
C HIS A 67 -0.50 -0.61 10.85
N GLU A 68 -0.71 0.50 11.53
CA GLU A 68 -1.92 1.29 11.32
C GLU A 68 -1.70 2.30 10.19
N PHE A 69 -2.65 2.36 9.29
CA PHE A 69 -2.65 3.30 8.18
C PHE A 69 -3.75 4.32 8.43
N LYS A 70 -3.35 5.58 8.61
CA LYS A 70 -4.30 6.66 8.87
C LYS A 70 -4.39 7.57 7.66
N LEU A 71 -5.59 7.71 7.15
CA LEU A 71 -5.85 8.59 6.01
C LEU A 71 -6.43 9.89 6.51
N ASP A 72 -5.79 11.00 6.14
CA ASP A 72 -6.24 12.33 6.49
C ASP A 72 -6.24 13.17 5.22
N GLY A 73 -7.43 13.36 4.64
CA GLY A 73 -7.52 14.05 3.36
C GLY A 73 -6.83 13.28 2.26
N ASP A 74 -5.79 13.87 1.70
CA ASP A 74 -5.01 13.27 0.62
C ASP A 74 -3.73 12.60 1.12
N THR A 75 -3.53 12.56 2.42
CA THR A 75 -2.29 12.04 2.99
C THR A 75 -2.59 10.85 3.88
N CYS A 76 -1.86 9.78 3.67
CA CYS A 76 -1.93 8.60 4.51
C CYS A 76 -0.65 8.48 5.32
N ILE A 77 -0.77 8.29 6.62
CA ILE A 77 0.38 8.15 7.51
C ILE A 77 0.39 6.74 8.07
N ILE A 78 1.51 6.06 7.94
CA ILE A 78 1.70 4.71 8.46
C ILE A 78 2.43 4.81 9.79
N ILE A 79 1.80 4.27 10.81
CA ILE A 79 2.32 4.33 12.18
C ILE A 79 2.96 3.01 12.60
#